data_b8b8a66611f29c9a0df5010d9104588e
#
_entry.id   b8b8a66611f29c9a0df5010d9104588e
#
_cell.length_a   1.000
_cell.length_b   1.000
_cell.length_c   1.000
_cell.angle_alpha   90.00
_cell.angle_beta   90.00
_cell.angle_gamma   90.00
#
_symmetry.space_group_name_H-M   'P 1'
#
loop_
_entity.id
_entity.type
_entity.pdbx_description
1 polymer ?
#
loop_
_entity_poly.entity_id
_entity_poly.type
_entity_poly.pdbx_seq_one_letter_code
_entity_poly.pdbx_strand_id
1 'polypeptide(L)'
;MAVLSSLVLSGLSPSALVATGLWFFPFLIASISYYHYNDSNPERKVEDVDKLFKSYDFIIVGAGSAGAVVANRLSENPRWKVLLLEAGEDETEISDVPALAAYLQLGRMDWKYKTEPQPGRACLGHTDQRCNWPRGKVKNIHHVLSVL
;
A
#
# COMPACT_ATOMS: atom_id res chain seq x y z
N MET A 1 -4.56 -10.50 -46.33
CA MET A 1 -4.46 -9.53 -45.22
C MET A 1 -3.67 -8.28 -45.53
N ALA A 2 -2.69 -8.28 -46.42
CA ALA A 2 -1.87 -7.10 -46.75
C ALA A 2 -2.59 -6.02 -47.60
N VAL A 3 -3.66 -6.35 -48.29
CA VAL A 3 -4.38 -5.41 -49.21
C VAL A 3 -5.36 -4.51 -48.43
N LEU A 4 -5.89 -4.95 -47.29
CA LEU A 4 -6.79 -4.15 -46.45
C LEU A 4 -6.06 -3.08 -45.63
N SER A 5 -4.79 -3.29 -45.29
CA SER A 5 -3.99 -2.32 -44.55
C SER A 5 -3.54 -1.12 -45.40
N SER A 6 -3.39 -1.31 -46.72
CA SER A 6 -2.99 -0.23 -47.65
C SER A 6 -4.15 0.70 -48.02
N LEU A 7 -5.39 0.22 -47.98
CA LEU A 7 -6.59 1.00 -48.34
C LEU A 7 -7.03 1.97 -47.24
N VAL A 8 -6.75 1.67 -45.96
CA VAL A 8 -7.14 2.53 -44.82
C VAL A 8 -6.18 3.72 -44.68
N LEU A 9 -4.92 3.56 -45.04
CA LEU A 9 -3.90 4.62 -44.91
C LEU A 9 -3.86 5.60 -46.08
N SER A 10 -4.38 5.22 -47.27
CA SER A 10 -4.33 6.06 -48.45
C SER A 10 -5.38 7.18 -48.52
N GLY A 11 -6.32 7.20 -47.60
CA GLY A 11 -7.39 8.20 -47.51
C GLY A 11 -7.19 9.33 -46.52
N LEU A 12 -6.17 9.23 -45.64
CA LEU A 12 -5.93 10.25 -44.60
C LEU A 12 -4.86 11.25 -45.07
N SER A 13 -5.17 12.54 -45.08
CA SER A 13 -4.19 13.58 -45.33
C SER A 13 -3.07 13.54 -44.26
N PRO A 14 -1.83 13.90 -44.62
CA PRO A 14 -0.73 13.95 -43.62
C PRO A 14 -1.05 14.79 -42.39
N SER A 15 -1.83 15.84 -42.56
CA SER A 15 -2.31 16.69 -41.43
C SER A 15 -3.28 15.95 -40.52
N ALA A 16 -4.14 15.09 -41.06
CA ALA A 16 -5.06 14.28 -40.27
C ALA A 16 -4.29 13.21 -39.47
N LEU A 17 -3.26 12.58 -40.05
CA LEU A 17 -2.41 11.62 -39.33
C LEU A 17 -1.62 12.28 -38.18
N VAL A 18 -1.10 13.48 -38.40
CA VAL A 18 -0.43 14.24 -37.33
C VAL A 18 -1.41 14.66 -36.26
N ALA A 19 -2.59 15.14 -36.60
CA ALA A 19 -3.61 15.56 -35.67
C ALA A 19 -4.11 14.37 -34.79
N THR A 20 -4.38 13.22 -35.42
CA THR A 20 -4.79 12.01 -34.69
C THR A 20 -3.69 11.51 -33.78
N GLY A 21 -2.43 11.54 -34.20
CA GLY A 21 -1.28 11.16 -33.38
C GLY A 21 -1.10 12.08 -32.16
N LEU A 22 -1.25 13.40 -32.33
CA LEU A 22 -1.11 14.39 -31.28
C LEU A 22 -2.14 14.20 -30.13
N TRP A 23 -3.34 13.71 -30.45
CA TRP A 23 -4.38 13.47 -29.44
C TRP A 23 -4.42 12.01 -28.98
N PHE A 24 -4.13 11.06 -29.84
CA PHE A 24 -4.21 9.65 -29.54
C PHE A 24 -3.16 9.21 -28.51
N PHE A 25 -1.91 9.63 -28.67
CA PHE A 25 -0.84 9.21 -27.75
C PHE A 25 -1.02 9.78 -26.33
N PRO A 26 -1.30 11.06 -26.10
CA PRO A 26 -1.60 11.57 -24.77
C PRO A 26 -2.82 10.89 -24.14
N PHE A 27 -3.87 10.64 -24.91
CA PHE A 27 -5.05 9.94 -24.44
C PHE A 27 -4.73 8.49 -24.05
N LEU A 28 -3.95 7.79 -24.86
CA LEU A 28 -3.52 6.42 -24.56
C LEU A 28 -2.67 6.38 -23.30
N ILE A 29 -1.70 7.29 -23.17
CA ILE A 29 -0.85 7.38 -21.98
C ILE A 29 -1.72 7.69 -20.74
N ALA A 30 -2.64 8.63 -20.85
CA ALA A 30 -3.55 8.98 -19.76
C ALA A 30 -4.45 7.79 -19.37
N SER A 31 -4.96 7.04 -20.35
CA SER A 31 -5.78 5.84 -20.10
C SER A 31 -4.98 4.74 -19.43
N ILE A 32 -3.75 4.49 -19.87
CA ILE A 32 -2.85 3.50 -19.27
C ILE A 32 -2.49 3.93 -17.84
N SER A 33 -2.14 5.21 -17.64
CA SER A 33 -1.82 5.76 -16.33
C SER A 33 -3.02 5.68 -15.37
N TYR A 34 -4.21 5.99 -15.87
CA TYR A 34 -5.44 5.88 -15.09
C TYR A 34 -5.76 4.42 -14.73
N TYR A 35 -5.58 3.50 -15.68
CA TYR A 35 -5.77 2.08 -15.45
C TYR A 35 -4.77 1.55 -14.41
N HIS A 36 -3.48 1.88 -14.56
CA HIS A 36 -2.45 1.52 -13.57
C HIS A 36 -2.72 2.15 -12.21
N TYR A 37 -3.18 3.40 -12.16
CA TYR A 37 -3.54 4.04 -10.90
C TYR A 37 -4.70 3.34 -10.20
N ASN A 38 -5.74 2.94 -10.94
CA ASN A 38 -6.86 2.21 -10.39
C ASN A 38 -6.50 0.77 -9.99
N ASP A 39 -5.64 0.13 -10.78
CA ASP A 39 -5.22 -1.27 -10.54
C ASP A 39 -4.19 -1.36 -9.40
N SER A 40 -3.32 -0.35 -9.26
CA SER A 40 -2.37 -0.25 -8.15
C SER A 40 -3.01 0.20 -6.84
N ASN A 41 -4.27 0.58 -6.86
CA ASN A 41 -5.03 0.96 -5.67
C ASN A 41 -6.25 0.03 -5.49
N PRO A 42 -6.04 -1.32 -5.49
CA PRO A 42 -7.11 -2.30 -5.39
C PRO A 42 -7.79 -2.23 -4.02
N GLU A 43 -7.10 -1.72 -3.05
CA GLU A 43 -7.64 -1.52 -1.72
C GLU A 43 -8.36 -0.18 -1.69
N ARG A 44 -9.68 -0.24 -1.71
CA ARG A 44 -10.49 0.90 -1.27
C ARG A 44 -9.87 1.35 0.04
N LYS A 45 -9.32 2.57 0.07
CA LYS A 45 -8.85 3.16 1.32
C LYS A 45 -9.98 3.03 2.30
N VAL A 46 -9.76 2.18 3.29
CA VAL A 46 -10.71 2.03 4.38
C VAL A 46 -10.74 3.38 5.06
N GLU A 47 -11.89 4.05 5.04
CA GLU A 47 -12.03 5.38 5.62
C GLU A 47 -11.92 5.30 7.14
N ASP A 48 -11.20 6.26 7.73
CA ASP A 48 -11.10 6.40 9.17
C ASP A 48 -12.50 6.62 9.76
N VAL A 49 -12.79 5.96 10.84
CA VAL A 49 -14.04 6.19 11.56
C VAL A 49 -13.87 7.35 12.52
N ASP A 50 -14.45 8.49 12.19
CA ASP A 50 -14.39 9.71 13.02
C ASP A 50 -15.11 9.55 14.35
N LYS A 51 -16.04 8.62 14.45
CA LYS A 51 -16.88 8.44 15.64
C LYS A 51 -16.74 7.04 16.21
N LEU A 52 -16.12 6.97 17.38
CA LEU A 52 -16.02 5.75 18.15
C LEU A 52 -17.34 5.42 18.86
N PHE A 53 -17.68 4.14 18.95
CA PHE A 53 -18.71 3.68 19.83
C PHE A 53 -18.27 3.82 21.30
N LYS A 54 -19.21 3.92 22.21
CA LYS A 54 -18.93 3.97 23.65
C LYS A 54 -18.37 2.66 24.21
N SER A 55 -18.63 1.55 23.54
CA SER A 55 -18.17 0.22 23.94
C SER A 55 -17.99 -0.68 22.71
N TYR A 56 -17.07 -1.59 22.83
CA TYR A 56 -16.77 -2.63 21.86
C TYR A 56 -16.72 -3.99 22.55
N ASP A 57 -17.07 -5.05 21.83
CA ASP A 57 -16.96 -6.41 22.33
C ASP A 57 -15.51 -6.90 22.28
N PHE A 58 -14.75 -6.45 21.27
CA PHE A 58 -13.33 -6.78 21.11
C PHE A 58 -12.54 -5.55 20.71
N ILE A 59 -11.35 -5.42 21.29
CA ILE A 59 -10.35 -4.41 20.92
C ILE A 59 -9.06 -5.14 20.55
N ILE A 60 -8.61 -4.97 19.32
CA ILE A 60 -7.40 -5.56 18.77
C ILE A 60 -6.39 -4.44 18.61
N VAL A 61 -5.19 -4.63 19.14
CA VAL A 61 -4.10 -3.65 19.04
C VAL A 61 -3.02 -4.19 18.10
N GLY A 62 -2.84 -3.50 17.00
CA GLY A 62 -1.92 -3.84 15.93
C GLY A 62 -2.60 -4.55 14.76
N ALA A 63 -2.52 -3.93 13.57
CA ALA A 63 -3.05 -4.46 12.31
C ALA A 63 -2.04 -5.29 11.53
N GLY A 64 -1.04 -5.86 12.17
CA GLY A 64 -0.14 -6.81 11.57
C GLY A 64 -0.86 -8.10 11.13
N SER A 65 -0.13 -9.03 10.52
CA SER A 65 -0.71 -10.26 9.94
C SER A 65 -1.66 -11.00 10.87
N ALA A 66 -1.33 -11.14 12.14
CA ALA A 66 -2.18 -11.82 13.11
C ALA A 66 -3.40 -10.97 13.51
N GLY A 67 -3.20 -9.68 13.78
CA GLY A 67 -4.26 -8.77 14.17
C GLY A 67 -5.33 -8.60 13.09
N ALA A 68 -4.91 -8.45 11.83
CA ALA A 68 -5.80 -8.36 10.70
C ALA A 68 -6.66 -9.63 10.54
N VAL A 69 -6.06 -10.82 10.68
CA VAL A 69 -6.80 -12.09 10.62
C VAL A 69 -7.80 -12.20 11.77
N VAL A 70 -7.40 -11.86 12.99
CA VAL A 70 -8.30 -11.91 14.16
C VAL A 70 -9.45 -10.92 14.00
N ALA A 71 -9.16 -9.70 13.55
CA ALA A 71 -10.18 -8.70 13.29
C ALA A 71 -11.19 -9.18 12.26
N ASN A 72 -10.72 -9.72 11.14
CA ASN A 72 -11.57 -10.25 10.08
C ASN A 72 -12.48 -11.37 10.62
N ARG A 73 -11.93 -12.33 11.34
CA ARG A 73 -12.70 -13.47 11.85
C ARG A 73 -13.74 -13.07 12.90
N LEU A 74 -13.39 -12.16 13.79
CA LEU A 74 -14.35 -11.68 14.79
C LEU A 74 -15.48 -10.86 14.14
N SER A 75 -15.17 -10.12 13.08
CA SER A 75 -16.15 -9.32 12.36
C SER A 75 -17.11 -10.12 11.47
N GLU A 76 -16.85 -11.41 11.25
CA GLU A 76 -17.82 -12.30 10.60
C GLU A 76 -19.14 -12.43 11.40
N ASN A 77 -19.10 -12.17 12.71
CA ASN A 77 -20.31 -12.16 13.52
C ASN A 77 -20.90 -10.72 13.58
N PRO A 78 -22.04 -10.46 12.90
CA PRO A 78 -22.59 -9.11 12.83
C PRO A 78 -23.13 -8.57 14.17
N ARG A 79 -23.13 -9.37 15.21
CA ARG A 79 -23.55 -8.94 16.55
C ARG A 79 -22.40 -8.36 17.37
N TRP A 80 -21.15 -8.54 16.94
CA TRP A 80 -19.97 -8.07 17.63
C TRP A 80 -19.47 -6.75 17.06
N LYS A 81 -19.11 -5.85 17.94
CA LYS A 81 -18.42 -4.62 17.59
C LYS A 81 -16.93 -4.83 17.82
N VAL A 82 -16.17 -4.82 16.73
CA VAL A 82 -14.73 -5.05 16.76
C VAL A 82 -14.02 -3.74 16.48
N LEU A 83 -13.08 -3.37 17.34
CA LEU A 83 -12.19 -2.24 17.17
C LEU A 83 -10.78 -2.75 16.85
N LEU A 84 -10.21 -2.27 15.77
CA LEU A 84 -8.82 -2.53 15.42
C LEU A 84 -8.04 -1.21 15.48
N LEU A 85 -7.01 -1.16 16.33
CA LEU A 85 -6.14 0.00 16.50
C LEU A 85 -4.77 -0.28 15.90
N GLU A 86 -4.28 0.62 15.06
CA GLU A 86 -2.94 0.55 14.48
C GLU A 86 -2.22 1.89 14.64
N ALA A 87 -0.94 1.85 14.92
CA ALA A 87 -0.10 3.03 15.13
C ALA A 87 0.73 3.42 13.89
N GLY A 88 0.69 2.59 12.86
CA GLY A 88 1.47 2.79 11.64
C GLY A 88 0.91 3.88 10.72
N GLU A 89 1.57 4.08 9.60
CA GLU A 89 1.12 4.95 8.50
C GLU A 89 0.61 4.08 7.34
N ASP A 90 -0.14 4.68 6.41
CA ASP A 90 -0.56 4.01 5.19
C ASP A 90 0.65 3.44 4.46
N GLU A 91 0.47 2.29 3.83
CA GLU A 91 1.48 1.70 2.98
C GLU A 91 1.81 2.61 1.79
N THR A 92 2.95 2.38 1.22
CA THR A 92 3.43 3.10 0.05
C THR A 92 3.74 2.10 -1.05
N GLU A 93 3.77 2.56 -2.30
CA GLU A 93 4.15 1.74 -3.46
C GLU A 93 5.49 1.00 -3.26
N ILE A 94 6.41 1.59 -2.47
CA ILE A 94 7.69 0.96 -2.12
C ILE A 94 7.48 -0.21 -1.16
N SER A 95 6.51 -0.12 -0.26
CA SER A 95 6.23 -1.18 0.71
C SER A 95 5.63 -2.43 0.07
N ASP A 96 5.01 -2.29 -1.10
CA ASP A 96 4.38 -3.37 -1.84
C ASP A 96 5.40 -4.24 -2.60
N VAL A 97 6.64 -3.77 -2.70
CA VAL A 97 7.71 -4.48 -3.41
C VAL A 97 8.63 -5.16 -2.41
N PRO A 98 8.56 -6.50 -2.23
CA PRO A 98 9.38 -7.22 -1.25
C PRO A 98 10.88 -7.00 -1.40
N ALA A 99 11.36 -6.84 -2.63
CA ALA A 99 12.77 -6.57 -2.93
C ALA A 99 13.26 -5.23 -2.36
N LEU A 100 12.36 -4.29 -2.08
CA LEU A 100 12.66 -2.97 -1.54
C LEU A 100 12.54 -2.89 -0.01
N ALA A 101 12.26 -4.01 0.67
CA ALA A 101 12.08 -4.04 2.12
C ALA A 101 13.26 -3.43 2.90
N ALA A 102 14.50 -3.55 2.38
CA ALA A 102 15.68 -2.96 2.99
C ALA A 102 15.63 -1.42 3.03
N TYR A 103 14.97 -0.78 2.06
CA TYR A 103 14.82 0.68 2.02
C TYR A 103 13.84 1.22 3.06
N LEU A 104 12.96 0.36 3.56
CA LEU A 104 12.00 0.75 4.59
C LEU A 104 12.61 0.79 5.98
N GLN A 105 13.74 0.11 6.17
CA GLN A 105 14.47 0.11 7.44
C GLN A 105 14.98 1.51 7.78
N LEU A 106 14.91 1.87 9.05
CA LEU A 106 15.29 3.17 9.59
C LEU A 106 14.50 4.36 8.99
N GLY A 107 13.52 4.08 8.10
CA GLY A 107 12.61 5.06 7.51
C GLY A 107 11.46 5.46 8.45
N ARG A 108 10.44 6.10 7.87
CA ARG A 108 9.21 6.49 8.59
C ARG A 108 8.39 5.26 9.01
N MET A 109 8.45 4.20 8.23
CA MET A 109 7.67 2.97 8.40
C MET A 109 8.35 1.95 9.34
N ASP A 110 9.42 2.33 10.02
CA ASP A 110 10.15 1.51 10.96
C ASP A 110 10.16 2.13 12.34
N TRP A 111 9.91 1.33 13.38
CA TRP A 111 10.01 1.73 14.77
C TRP A 111 11.45 2.05 15.20
N LYS A 112 12.45 1.68 14.41
CA LYS A 112 13.88 1.94 14.63
C LYS A 112 14.39 1.41 15.97
N TYR A 113 13.85 0.31 16.44
CA TYR A 113 14.33 -0.32 17.65
C TYR A 113 15.79 -0.79 17.51
N LYS A 114 16.49 -0.76 18.60
CA LYS A 114 17.87 -1.28 18.71
C LYS A 114 17.93 -2.26 19.86
N THR A 115 18.77 -3.28 19.69
CA THR A 115 19.06 -4.21 20.78
C THR A 115 19.83 -3.53 21.91
N GLU A 116 19.86 -4.13 23.09
CA GLU A 116 20.81 -3.73 24.12
C GLU A 116 22.24 -3.93 23.62
N PRO A 117 23.21 -3.13 24.09
CA PRO A 117 24.62 -3.30 23.75
C PRO A 117 25.10 -4.71 24.09
N GLN A 118 25.83 -5.33 23.15
CA GLN A 118 26.39 -6.67 23.33
C GLN A 118 27.91 -6.65 23.13
N PRO A 119 28.66 -6.07 24.07
CA PRO A 119 30.10 -5.89 23.91
C PRO A 119 30.86 -7.21 23.63
N GLY A 120 31.62 -7.24 22.56
CA GLY A 120 32.42 -8.38 22.17
C GLY A 120 31.66 -9.64 21.70
N ARG A 121 30.33 -9.59 21.59
CA ARG A 121 29.53 -10.76 21.23
C ARG A 121 28.84 -10.62 19.89
N ALA A 122 28.11 -9.53 19.67
CA ALA A 122 27.34 -9.32 18.44
C ALA A 122 27.36 -7.86 18.03
N CYS A 123 26.96 -7.60 16.77
CA CYS A 123 26.81 -6.25 16.22
C CYS A 123 28.10 -5.41 16.25
N LEU A 124 29.23 -6.06 16.13
CA LEU A 124 30.58 -5.42 16.28
C LEU A 124 30.79 -4.28 15.28
N GLY A 125 30.18 -4.34 14.11
CA GLY A 125 30.24 -3.28 13.09
C GLY A 125 29.24 -2.15 13.25
N HIS A 126 28.37 -2.19 14.27
CA HIS A 126 27.38 -1.17 14.53
C HIS A 126 27.82 -0.22 15.65
N THR A 127 27.33 1.01 15.61
CA THR A 127 27.53 2.00 16.66
C THR A 127 27.06 1.44 18.01
N ASP A 128 27.88 1.59 19.03
CA ASP A 128 27.63 1.10 20.39
C ASP A 128 27.39 -0.43 20.47
N GLN A 129 27.78 -1.17 19.44
CA GLN A 129 27.58 -2.63 19.36
C GLN A 129 26.12 -3.05 19.56
N ARG A 130 25.19 -2.23 19.01
CA ARG A 130 23.75 -2.44 19.03
C ARG A 130 23.26 -2.76 17.63
N CYS A 131 22.61 -3.91 17.46
CA CYS A 131 21.94 -4.24 16.21
C CYS A 131 20.68 -3.38 16.02
N ASN A 132 20.41 -3.03 14.78
CA ASN A 132 19.09 -2.56 14.43
C ASN A 132 18.08 -3.72 14.52
N TRP A 133 16.94 -3.45 15.11
CA TRP A 133 15.82 -4.39 15.17
C TRP A 133 14.65 -3.81 14.37
N PRO A 134 14.66 -3.97 13.04
CA PRO A 134 13.61 -3.41 12.22
C PRO A 134 12.27 -4.03 12.57
N ARG A 135 11.29 -3.20 12.81
CA ARG A 135 9.91 -3.59 13.05
C ARG A 135 9.01 -2.65 12.29
N GLY A 136 8.23 -3.20 11.39
CA GLY A 136 7.29 -2.46 10.57
C GLY A 136 6.31 -1.66 11.42
N LYS A 137 6.04 -0.47 10.96
CA LYS A 137 5.08 0.49 11.45
C LYS A 137 4.27 0.92 10.23
N VAL A 138 3.57 -0.04 9.67
CA VAL A 138 2.71 0.20 8.51
C VAL A 138 1.32 0.47 9.02
N LYS A 139 0.81 1.60 8.63
CA LYS A 139 -0.56 1.98 8.81
C LYS A 139 -1.37 1.35 7.70
N ASN A 140 -1.84 0.16 7.91
CA ASN A 140 -3.00 -0.28 7.15
C ASN A 140 -4.30 0.12 7.84
N ILE A 141 -4.23 0.68 9.03
CA ILE A 141 -5.45 1.10 9.73
C ILE A 141 -5.09 2.14 10.81
N HIS A 142 -5.18 3.41 10.53
CA HIS A 142 -5.61 4.40 11.51
C HIS A 142 -7.12 4.33 11.61
N HIS A 143 -7.67 3.14 11.47
CA HIS A 143 -9.06 3.00 11.30
C HIS A 143 -9.60 2.18 12.45
N VAL A 144 -10.45 2.79 13.13
CA VAL A 144 -11.49 2.12 13.84
C VAL A 144 -12.34 1.42 12.78
N LEU A 145 -11.98 0.21 12.40
CA LEU A 145 -12.88 -0.66 11.70
C LEU A 145 -13.97 -1.05 12.69
N SER A 146 -15.00 -0.25 12.77
CA SER A 146 -16.28 -0.73 13.23
C SER A 146 -16.85 -1.55 12.09
N VAL A 147 -16.61 -2.83 12.11
CA VAL A 147 -17.32 -3.74 11.23
C VAL A 147 -18.64 -4.04 11.91
N LEU A 148 -19.71 -3.48 11.33
CA LEU A 148 -21.09 -3.84 11.63
C LEU A 148 -21.40 -5.18 11.00
#